data_875318461ea43873990085798441114c
#
_entry.id   875318461ea43873990085798441114c
#
_cell.length_a   1.000
_cell.length_b   1.000
_cell.length_c   1.000
_cell.angle_alpha   90.00
_cell.angle_beta   90.00
_cell.angle_gamma   90.00
#
_symmetry.space_group_name_H-M   'P 1'
#
loop_
_entity.id
_entity.type
_entity.pdbx_description
1 polymer ?
#
loop_
_entity_poly.entity_id
_entity_poly.type
_entity_poly.pdbx_seq_one_letter_code
_entity_poly.pdbx_strand_id
1 'polypeptide(L)'
;MSFIQNEGVWLDGNEGQKAGIDTGLDKTPDRRAWKKVSDVLLGKEDLTELHKKLVADIVGPAATSRFFGSITGNKVLSGMEVLLNFDKYKTVLAKYKLHQFAIVNDGIFRYLEAGDIKGEATQAITANLLAYYTMLEKAKNQEAIAHFASVFEKNAYPKAILFILDNTPKIYDKLMKFIANL
;
A
#
# COMPACT_ATOMS: atom_id res chain seq x y z
N MET A 1 -15.25 -13.77 10.01
CA MET A 1 -15.59 -12.41 10.49
C MET A 1 -14.44 -11.64 11.14
N SER A 2 -13.34 -12.29 11.51
CA SER A 2 -12.21 -11.64 12.20
C SER A 2 -11.45 -10.58 11.38
N PHE A 3 -11.37 -10.71 10.04
CA PHE A 3 -10.66 -9.74 9.18
C PHE A 3 -11.24 -8.33 9.33
N ILE A 4 -12.55 -8.21 9.20
CA ILE A 4 -13.25 -6.92 9.24
C ILE A 4 -13.18 -6.28 10.65
N GLN A 5 -13.21 -7.09 11.71
CA GLN A 5 -13.06 -6.61 13.08
C GLN A 5 -11.66 -6.04 13.36
N ASN A 6 -10.64 -6.61 12.72
CA ASN A 6 -9.25 -6.18 12.90
C ASN A 6 -8.81 -5.09 11.91
N GLU A 7 -9.51 -4.94 10.79
CA GLU A 7 -9.18 -4.06 9.69
C GLU A 7 -10.38 -3.13 9.35
N GLY A 8 -10.91 -2.46 10.37
CA GLY A 8 -12.12 -1.61 10.27
C GLY A 8 -12.05 -0.51 9.19
N VAL A 9 -10.82 -0.12 8.78
CA VAL A 9 -10.59 0.82 7.67
C VAL A 9 -11.22 0.33 6.35
N TRP A 10 -11.40 -0.98 6.19
CA TRP A 10 -11.99 -1.58 4.98
C TRP A 10 -13.51 -1.80 5.08
N LEU A 11 -14.13 -1.38 6.18
CA LEU A 11 -15.55 -1.60 6.43
C LEU A 11 -16.48 -0.54 5.86
N ASP A 12 -16.11 0.69 6.06
CA ASP A 12 -16.89 1.84 5.64
C ASP A 12 -15.93 2.69 4.85
N GLY A 13 -16.23 2.92 3.57
CA GLY A 13 -15.48 3.86 2.77
C GLY A 13 -15.33 5.14 3.59
N ASN A 14 -14.18 5.30 4.20
CA ASN A 14 -13.95 6.30 5.22
C ASN A 14 -14.30 7.66 4.66
N GLU A 15 -15.33 8.31 5.19
CA GLU A 15 -15.70 9.66 4.77
C GLU A 15 -14.55 10.65 4.98
N GLY A 16 -13.62 10.35 5.90
CA GLY A 16 -12.38 11.09 6.10
C GLY A 16 -11.26 10.80 5.09
N GLN A 17 -11.36 9.73 4.30
CA GLN A 17 -10.40 9.38 3.22
C GLN A 17 -10.92 9.74 1.82
N LYS A 18 -12.06 10.41 1.70
CA LYS A 18 -12.59 10.95 0.44
C LYS A 18 -11.70 12.04 -0.18
N ALA A 19 -10.74 12.55 0.56
CA ALA A 19 -9.74 13.45 0.01
C ALA A 19 -8.61 12.64 -0.64
N GLY A 20 -8.77 12.28 -1.92
CA GLY A 20 -7.62 11.98 -2.76
C GLY A 20 -7.54 10.64 -3.46
N ILE A 21 -8.54 9.75 -3.38
CA ILE A 21 -8.58 8.56 -4.24
C ILE A 21 -9.83 8.62 -5.11
N ASP A 22 -9.85 9.58 -5.99
CA ASP A 22 -10.71 9.57 -7.18
C ASP A 22 -9.93 8.96 -8.35
N THR A 23 -9.56 7.71 -8.22
CA THR A 23 -9.32 6.87 -9.39
C THR A 23 -10.67 6.26 -9.71
N GLY A 24 -11.43 6.87 -10.60
CA GLY A 24 -12.82 6.57 -10.95
C GLY A 24 -13.22 5.13 -11.27
N LEU A 25 -12.46 4.15 -10.80
CA LEU A 25 -12.65 2.70 -10.95
C LEU A 25 -12.39 1.92 -9.64
N ASP A 26 -11.82 2.50 -8.60
CA ASP A 26 -11.58 1.79 -7.35
C ASP A 26 -12.85 1.78 -6.50
N LYS A 27 -13.50 0.63 -6.46
CA LYS A 27 -14.63 0.39 -5.56
C LYS A 27 -14.17 0.49 -4.12
N THR A 28 -14.70 1.44 -3.38
CA THR A 28 -14.54 1.50 -1.94
C THR A 28 -15.42 0.44 -1.30
N PRO A 29 -14.88 -0.54 -0.58
CA PRO A 29 -15.69 -1.58 0.04
C PRO A 29 -16.59 -1.00 1.14
N ASP A 30 -17.85 -1.37 1.11
CA ASP A 30 -18.81 -1.08 2.15
C ASP A 30 -19.28 -2.37 2.85
N ARG A 31 -20.10 -2.24 3.88
CA ARG A 31 -20.65 -3.41 4.61
C ARG A 31 -21.44 -4.34 3.72
N ARG A 32 -22.14 -3.80 2.71
CA ARG A 32 -22.95 -4.61 1.77
C ARG A 32 -22.05 -5.39 0.82
N ALA A 33 -20.96 -4.77 0.36
CA ALA A 33 -19.94 -5.44 -0.46
C ALA A 33 -19.32 -6.60 0.32
N TRP A 34 -18.92 -6.39 1.57
CA TRP A 34 -18.37 -7.46 2.42
C TRP A 34 -19.38 -8.56 2.74
N LYS A 35 -20.67 -8.22 2.88
CA LYS A 35 -21.73 -9.22 3.00
C LYS A 35 -21.80 -10.12 1.75
N LYS A 36 -21.75 -9.54 0.56
CA LYS A 36 -21.68 -10.31 -0.70
C LYS A 36 -20.44 -11.21 -0.77
N VAL A 37 -19.28 -10.71 -0.36
CA VAL A 37 -18.06 -11.54 -0.25
C VAL A 37 -18.29 -12.72 0.67
N SER A 38 -18.88 -12.50 1.84
CA SER A 38 -19.22 -13.57 2.77
C SER A 38 -20.13 -14.61 2.13
N ASP A 39 -21.15 -14.19 1.40
CA ASP A 39 -22.10 -15.09 0.74
C ASP A 39 -21.45 -15.90 -0.39
N VAL A 40 -20.54 -15.28 -1.16
CA VAL A 40 -19.76 -15.94 -2.24
C VAL A 40 -18.81 -17.00 -1.69
N LEU A 41 -18.21 -16.75 -0.52
CA LEU A 41 -17.21 -17.63 0.08
C LEU A 41 -17.82 -18.64 1.07
N LEU A 42 -19.10 -18.55 1.35
CA LEU A 42 -19.77 -19.42 2.31
C LEU A 42 -19.69 -20.89 1.88
N GLY A 43 -19.21 -21.75 2.79
CA GLY A 43 -19.07 -23.18 2.54
C GLY A 43 -17.95 -23.58 1.57
N LYS A 44 -17.04 -22.65 1.21
CA LYS A 44 -15.86 -22.96 0.42
C LYS A 44 -14.69 -23.26 1.35
N GLU A 45 -14.16 -24.47 1.27
CA GLU A 45 -12.99 -24.92 2.02
C GLU A 45 -11.70 -24.40 1.34
N ASP A 46 -11.65 -24.48 0.01
CA ASP A 46 -10.53 -24.00 -0.79
C ASP A 46 -10.85 -22.73 -1.56
N LEU A 47 -10.00 -21.72 -1.40
CA LEU A 47 -10.12 -20.44 -2.09
C LEU A 47 -9.19 -20.43 -3.31
N THR A 48 -9.80 -20.51 -4.49
CA THR A 48 -9.11 -20.50 -5.79
C THR A 48 -8.87 -19.08 -6.33
N GLU A 49 -8.07 -18.96 -7.40
CA GLU A 49 -7.87 -17.68 -8.10
C GLU A 49 -9.18 -17.11 -8.67
N LEU A 50 -10.17 -17.97 -9.00
CA LEU A 50 -11.50 -17.51 -9.40
C LEU A 50 -12.21 -16.78 -8.26
N HIS A 51 -12.13 -17.32 -7.04
CA HIS A 51 -12.70 -16.66 -5.85
C HIS A 51 -12.02 -15.31 -5.59
N LYS A 52 -10.70 -15.19 -5.79
CA LYS A 52 -10.00 -13.91 -5.67
C LYS A 52 -10.50 -12.89 -6.68
N LYS A 53 -10.69 -13.29 -7.94
CA LYS A 53 -11.23 -12.39 -8.98
C LYS A 53 -12.63 -11.92 -8.62
N LEU A 54 -13.53 -12.83 -8.22
CA LEU A 54 -14.88 -12.47 -7.81
C LEU A 54 -14.90 -11.50 -6.62
N VAL A 55 -14.04 -11.73 -5.63
CA VAL A 55 -13.92 -10.83 -4.48
C VAL A 55 -13.35 -9.46 -4.93
N ALA A 56 -12.37 -9.43 -5.85
CA ALA A 56 -11.83 -8.19 -6.38
C ALA A 56 -12.88 -7.36 -7.15
N ASP A 57 -13.79 -8.02 -7.85
CA ASP A 57 -14.91 -7.36 -8.53
C ASP A 57 -15.93 -6.75 -7.54
N ILE A 58 -16.02 -7.30 -6.33
CA ILE A 58 -16.96 -6.83 -5.30
C ILE A 58 -16.37 -5.71 -4.44
N VAL A 59 -15.15 -5.90 -3.91
CA VAL A 59 -14.53 -5.01 -2.88
C VAL A 59 -13.30 -4.26 -3.37
N GLY A 60 -12.89 -4.48 -4.61
CA GLY A 60 -11.69 -3.89 -5.21
C GLY A 60 -10.41 -4.68 -4.92
N PRO A 61 -9.36 -4.49 -5.75
CA PRO A 61 -8.13 -5.27 -5.71
C PRO A 61 -7.35 -5.12 -4.39
N ALA A 62 -7.28 -3.91 -3.84
CA ALA A 62 -6.54 -3.63 -2.61
C ALA A 62 -7.14 -4.34 -1.40
N ALA A 63 -8.47 -4.23 -1.20
CA ALA A 63 -9.18 -4.91 -0.12
C ALA A 63 -9.10 -6.44 -0.26
N THR A 64 -9.18 -6.94 -1.50
CA THR A 64 -9.05 -8.37 -1.80
C THR A 64 -7.68 -8.90 -1.43
N SER A 65 -6.62 -8.21 -1.81
CA SER A 65 -5.26 -8.63 -1.50
C SER A 65 -5.01 -8.70 0.02
N ARG A 66 -5.51 -7.72 0.78
CA ARG A 66 -5.45 -7.71 2.25
C ARG A 66 -6.25 -8.86 2.85
N PHE A 67 -7.47 -9.08 2.36
CA PHE A 67 -8.34 -10.14 2.84
C PHE A 67 -7.73 -11.53 2.62
N PHE A 68 -7.30 -11.84 1.40
CA PHE A 68 -6.67 -13.14 1.11
C PHE A 68 -5.34 -13.30 1.83
N GLY A 69 -4.55 -12.23 1.96
CA GLY A 69 -3.33 -12.22 2.76
C GLY A 69 -3.57 -12.60 4.23
N SER A 70 -4.68 -12.15 4.82
CA SER A 70 -5.04 -12.48 6.20
C SER A 70 -5.46 -13.94 6.39
N ILE A 71 -6.08 -14.55 5.37
CA ILE A 71 -6.53 -15.95 5.41
C ILE A 71 -5.36 -16.90 5.15
N THR A 72 -4.49 -16.57 4.19
CA THR A 72 -3.37 -17.43 3.80
C THR A 72 -2.13 -17.30 4.67
N GLY A 73 -2.19 -16.47 5.72
CA GLY A 73 -1.04 -16.16 6.58
C GLY A 73 0.02 -15.27 5.91
N ASN A 74 -0.17 -14.92 4.65
CA ASN A 74 0.71 -14.00 3.91
C ASN A 74 0.25 -12.55 4.09
N LYS A 75 0.28 -12.06 5.32
CA LYS A 75 0.00 -10.64 5.61
C LYS A 75 0.95 -9.77 4.79
N VAL A 76 0.40 -8.96 3.87
CA VAL A 76 1.20 -7.94 3.19
C VAL A 76 1.56 -6.86 4.21
N LEU A 77 2.84 -6.54 4.28
CA LEU A 77 3.35 -5.51 5.18
C LEU A 77 2.71 -4.15 4.86
N SER A 78 2.37 -3.41 5.89
CA SER A 78 1.95 -2.02 5.74
C SER A 78 3.18 -1.13 5.46
N GLY A 79 2.95 0.03 4.83
CA GLY A 79 4.00 1.02 4.65
C GLY A 79 4.63 1.47 5.98
N MET A 80 3.82 1.58 7.04
CA MET A 80 4.30 1.89 8.39
C MET A 80 5.28 0.82 8.90
N GLU A 81 4.94 -0.47 8.79
CA GLU A 81 5.82 -1.56 9.23
C GLU A 81 7.17 -1.51 8.50
N VAL A 82 7.14 -1.20 7.19
CA VAL A 82 8.36 -1.07 6.38
C VAL A 82 9.19 0.15 6.83
N LEU A 83 8.56 1.31 7.02
CA LEU A 83 9.26 2.53 7.43
C LEU A 83 9.82 2.47 8.85
N LEU A 84 9.20 1.71 9.75
CA LEU A 84 9.69 1.56 11.13
C LEU A 84 10.73 0.45 11.28
N ASN A 85 10.69 -0.61 10.45
CA ASN A 85 11.49 -1.82 10.67
C ASN A 85 11.96 -2.47 9.35
N PHE A 86 12.52 -1.69 8.42
CA PHE A 86 12.93 -2.18 7.10
C PHE A 86 13.86 -3.40 7.17
N ASP A 87 14.90 -3.35 8.00
CA ASP A 87 15.88 -4.43 8.11
C ASP A 87 15.27 -5.78 8.51
N LYS A 88 14.24 -5.75 9.36
CA LYS A 88 13.49 -6.94 9.76
C LYS A 88 12.75 -7.58 8.57
N TYR A 89 12.27 -6.75 7.65
CA TYR A 89 11.35 -7.19 6.61
C TYR A 89 11.95 -7.27 5.21
N LYS A 90 13.21 -6.84 5.01
CA LYS A 90 13.87 -6.81 3.68
C LYS A 90 13.86 -8.14 2.94
N THR A 91 14.01 -9.28 3.65
CA THR A 91 13.98 -10.61 3.04
C THR A 91 12.57 -11.04 2.61
N VAL A 92 11.55 -10.57 3.30
CA VAL A 92 10.14 -10.78 2.94
C VAL A 92 9.78 -9.91 1.75
N LEU A 93 10.16 -8.63 1.78
CA LEU A 93 9.95 -7.67 0.69
C LEU A 93 10.61 -8.14 -0.62
N ALA A 94 11.80 -8.74 -0.55
CA ALA A 94 12.49 -9.26 -1.74
C ALA A 94 11.70 -10.34 -2.51
N LYS A 95 10.71 -10.95 -1.87
CA LYS A 95 9.83 -11.98 -2.48
C LYS A 95 8.50 -11.41 -2.97
N TYR A 96 8.25 -10.11 -2.75
CA TYR A 96 6.98 -9.49 -3.11
C TYR A 96 6.80 -9.38 -4.61
N LYS A 97 5.55 -9.52 -5.03
CA LYS A 97 5.09 -9.24 -6.40
C LYS A 97 4.61 -7.79 -6.49
N LEU A 98 4.40 -7.30 -7.70
CA LEU A 98 3.99 -5.92 -7.97
C LEU A 98 2.80 -5.45 -7.12
N HIS A 99 1.72 -6.22 -7.07
CA HIS A 99 0.52 -5.84 -6.30
C HIS A 99 0.78 -5.68 -4.80
N GLN A 100 1.75 -6.43 -4.24
CA GLN A 100 2.14 -6.29 -2.84
C GLN A 100 2.99 -5.03 -2.64
N PHE A 101 3.89 -4.72 -3.58
CA PHE A 101 4.62 -3.44 -3.56
C PHE A 101 3.69 -2.25 -3.71
N ALA A 102 2.64 -2.34 -4.53
CA ALA A 102 1.65 -1.28 -4.66
C ALA A 102 0.99 -0.95 -3.30
N ILE A 103 0.60 -1.98 -2.54
CA ILE A 103 0.03 -1.79 -1.19
C ILE A 103 1.04 -1.15 -0.24
N VAL A 104 2.30 -1.58 -0.29
CA VAL A 104 3.38 -1.00 0.54
C VAL A 104 3.60 0.46 0.17
N ASN A 105 3.71 0.78 -1.13
CA ASN A 105 3.91 2.14 -1.61
C ASN A 105 2.79 3.07 -1.15
N ASP A 106 1.53 2.72 -1.40
CA ASP A 106 0.38 3.50 -0.92
C ASP A 106 0.41 3.67 0.61
N GLY A 107 0.73 2.59 1.33
CA GLY A 107 0.85 2.62 2.78
C GLY A 107 1.95 3.54 3.28
N ILE A 108 3.07 3.66 2.57
CA ILE A 108 4.17 4.58 2.86
C ILE A 108 3.67 6.03 2.76
N PHE A 109 3.06 6.40 1.63
CA PHE A 109 2.54 7.76 1.45
C PHE A 109 1.47 8.11 2.47
N ARG A 110 0.54 7.21 2.76
CA ARG A 110 -0.50 7.41 3.79
C ARG A 110 0.11 7.62 5.17
N TYR A 111 1.12 6.85 5.54
CA TYR A 111 1.76 6.98 6.83
C TYR A 111 2.51 8.32 6.96
N LEU A 112 3.25 8.72 5.94
CA LEU A 112 3.95 10.01 5.91
C LEU A 112 2.97 11.19 5.91
N GLU A 113 1.80 11.06 5.25
CA GLU A 113 0.76 12.08 5.21
C GLU A 113 0.07 12.27 6.56
N ALA A 114 -0.27 11.16 7.23
CA ALA A 114 -1.00 11.17 8.51
C ALA A 114 -0.09 11.47 9.71
N GLY A 115 1.22 11.23 9.60
CA GLY A 115 2.15 11.29 10.70
C GLY A 115 2.64 12.71 11.00
N ASP A 116 2.64 13.09 12.28
CA ASP A 116 3.43 14.22 12.78
C ASP A 116 4.83 13.70 13.15
N ILE A 117 5.63 13.38 12.10
CA ILE A 117 6.92 12.74 12.24
C ILE A 117 7.96 13.78 12.61
N LYS A 118 8.50 13.70 13.86
CA LYS A 118 9.45 14.67 14.39
C LYS A 118 10.60 13.98 15.15
N GLY A 119 11.68 14.70 15.29
CA GLY A 119 12.83 14.28 16.11
C GLY A 119 13.52 13.01 15.60
N GLU A 120 13.89 12.12 16.52
CA GLU A 120 14.63 10.89 16.21
C GLU A 120 13.88 9.94 15.26
N ALA A 121 12.55 9.94 15.30
CA ALA A 121 11.73 9.14 14.40
C ALA A 121 11.93 9.54 12.94
N THR A 122 12.15 10.82 12.66
CA THR A 122 12.41 11.31 11.29
C THR A 122 13.65 10.66 10.70
N GLN A 123 14.74 10.56 11.47
CA GLN A 123 15.99 9.99 10.97
C GLN A 123 15.84 8.50 10.64
N ALA A 124 15.20 7.73 11.53
CA ALA A 124 14.96 6.31 11.32
C ALA A 124 14.07 6.04 10.10
N ILE A 125 12.97 6.80 9.98
CA ILE A 125 12.04 6.69 8.85
C ILE A 125 12.72 7.08 7.53
N THR A 126 13.52 8.14 7.53
CA THR A 126 14.31 8.59 6.38
C THR A 126 15.29 7.51 5.92
N ALA A 127 16.04 6.92 6.86
CA ALA A 127 16.99 5.85 6.54
C ALA A 127 16.28 4.62 5.95
N ASN A 128 15.15 4.21 6.54
CA ASN A 128 14.38 3.06 6.08
C ASN A 128 13.69 3.32 4.74
N LEU A 129 13.20 4.52 4.48
CA LEU A 129 12.65 4.91 3.19
C LEU A 129 13.71 4.86 2.09
N LEU A 130 14.89 5.39 2.37
CA LEU A 130 16.03 5.34 1.43
C LEU A 130 16.46 3.89 1.17
N ALA A 131 16.52 3.05 2.19
CA ALA A 131 16.87 1.65 2.07
C ALA A 131 15.82 0.88 1.25
N TYR A 132 14.52 1.12 1.47
CA TYR A 132 13.43 0.54 0.71
C TYR A 132 13.52 0.91 -0.79
N TYR A 133 13.63 2.20 -1.09
CA TYR A 133 13.74 2.68 -2.47
C TYR A 133 14.98 2.11 -3.17
N THR A 134 16.12 2.09 -2.48
CA THR A 134 17.36 1.49 -2.98
C THR A 134 17.22 -0.02 -3.24
N MET A 135 16.45 -0.72 -2.43
CA MET A 135 16.15 -2.13 -2.66
C MET A 135 15.38 -2.32 -3.97
N LEU A 136 14.37 -1.49 -4.25
CA LEU A 136 13.62 -1.54 -5.52
C LEU A 136 14.53 -1.30 -6.72
N GLU A 137 15.44 -0.33 -6.63
CA GLU A 137 16.42 -0.03 -7.70
C GLU A 137 17.36 -1.21 -7.95
N LYS A 138 17.96 -1.75 -6.89
CA LYS A 138 18.88 -2.91 -6.99
C LYS A 138 18.19 -4.15 -7.56
N ALA A 139 16.95 -4.37 -7.20
CA ALA A 139 16.13 -5.45 -7.75
C ALA A 139 15.67 -5.20 -9.19
N LYS A 140 15.96 -4.01 -9.75
CA LYS A 140 15.48 -3.54 -11.08
C LYS A 140 13.95 -3.65 -11.20
N ASN A 141 13.22 -3.44 -10.10
CA ASN A 141 11.77 -3.52 -10.07
C ASN A 141 11.13 -2.22 -10.57
N GLN A 142 11.23 -2.02 -11.90
CA GLN A 142 10.77 -0.80 -12.58
C GLN A 142 9.27 -0.56 -12.36
N GLU A 143 8.46 -1.62 -12.31
CA GLU A 143 7.01 -1.50 -12.12
C GLU A 143 6.67 -1.00 -10.71
N ALA A 144 7.39 -1.46 -9.68
CA ALA A 144 7.19 -0.95 -8.32
C ALA A 144 7.67 0.50 -8.18
N ILE A 145 8.75 0.88 -8.87
CA ILE A 145 9.24 2.26 -8.93
C ILE A 145 8.24 3.14 -9.68
N ALA A 146 7.71 2.68 -10.81
CA ALA A 146 6.69 3.39 -11.58
C ALA A 146 5.42 3.62 -10.74
N HIS A 147 4.98 2.63 -9.99
CA HIS A 147 3.87 2.79 -9.05
C HIS A 147 4.19 3.83 -7.97
N PHE A 148 5.38 3.78 -7.38
CA PHE A 148 5.80 4.77 -6.38
C PHE A 148 5.80 6.19 -6.96
N ALA A 149 6.32 6.36 -8.18
CA ALA A 149 6.30 7.61 -8.90
C ALA A 149 4.88 8.09 -9.23
N SER A 150 3.99 7.19 -9.65
CA SER A 150 2.57 7.50 -9.90
C SER A 150 1.84 8.02 -8.66
N VAL A 151 2.08 7.42 -7.49
CA VAL A 151 1.48 7.90 -6.23
C VAL A 151 2.02 9.28 -5.86
N PHE A 152 3.32 9.50 -6.07
CA PHE A 152 3.98 10.78 -5.85
C PHE A 152 3.41 11.88 -6.78
N GLU A 153 3.23 11.59 -8.07
CA GLU A 153 2.76 12.54 -9.08
C GLU A 153 1.30 12.99 -8.85
N LYS A 154 0.45 12.09 -8.37
CA LYS A 154 -0.98 12.39 -8.11
C LYS A 154 -1.22 13.52 -7.11
N ASN A 155 -0.19 13.95 -6.38
CA ASN A 155 -0.26 15.03 -5.37
C ASN A 155 -1.37 14.84 -4.32
N ALA A 156 -1.76 13.59 -4.09
CA ALA A 156 -2.79 13.22 -3.12
C ALA A 156 -2.27 13.28 -1.66
N TYR A 157 -0.94 13.33 -1.49
CA TYR A 157 -0.25 13.25 -0.21
C TYR A 157 0.79 14.39 -0.06
N PRO A 158 0.35 15.66 0.06
CA PRO A 158 1.25 16.82 0.04
C PRO A 158 2.28 16.82 1.17
N LYS A 159 1.93 16.37 2.39
CA LYS A 159 2.88 16.28 3.50
C LYS A 159 3.91 15.19 3.28
N ALA A 160 3.52 14.04 2.71
CA ALA A 160 4.44 12.98 2.34
C ALA A 160 5.43 13.44 1.27
N ILE A 161 4.98 14.21 0.27
CA ILE A 161 5.83 14.79 -0.77
C ILE A 161 6.85 15.76 -0.15
N LEU A 162 6.40 16.64 0.75
CA LEU A 162 7.29 17.56 1.47
C LEU A 162 8.30 16.79 2.34
N PHE A 163 7.85 15.73 3.03
CA PHE A 163 8.76 14.88 3.80
C PHE A 163 9.86 14.27 2.92
N ILE A 164 9.50 13.76 1.74
CA ILE A 164 10.43 13.16 0.78
C ILE A 164 11.42 14.22 0.26
N LEU A 165 10.92 15.41 -0.07
CA LEU A 165 11.75 16.52 -0.54
C LEU A 165 12.78 16.94 0.53
N ASP A 166 12.33 17.14 1.76
CA ASP A 166 13.15 17.68 2.85
C ASP A 166 14.14 16.65 3.41
N ASN A 167 13.74 15.38 3.51
CA ASN A 167 14.50 14.36 4.22
C ASN A 167 15.19 13.35 3.28
N THR A 168 14.69 13.17 2.06
CA THR A 168 15.26 12.25 1.07
C THR A 168 15.39 12.87 -0.31
N PRO A 169 16.14 14.00 -0.46
CA PRO A 169 16.23 14.72 -1.73
C PRO A 169 16.74 13.84 -2.89
N LYS A 170 17.57 12.84 -2.60
CA LYS A 170 18.03 11.88 -3.63
C LYS A 170 16.88 11.05 -4.22
N ILE A 171 15.89 10.68 -3.42
CA ILE A 171 14.69 9.97 -3.92
C ILE A 171 13.86 10.95 -4.73
N TYR A 172 13.65 12.16 -4.22
CA TYR A 172 12.91 13.21 -4.91
C TYR A 172 13.46 13.46 -6.31
N ASP A 173 14.77 13.69 -6.43
CA ASP A 173 15.44 13.93 -7.72
C ASP A 173 15.28 12.76 -8.69
N LYS A 174 15.35 11.52 -8.19
CA LYS A 174 15.16 10.32 -9.01
C LYS A 174 13.73 10.19 -9.50
N LEU A 175 12.75 10.46 -8.64
CA LEU A 175 11.34 10.44 -9.01
C LEU A 175 11.03 11.50 -10.06
N MET A 176 11.52 12.72 -9.88
CA MET A 176 11.34 13.80 -10.86
C MET A 176 11.94 13.43 -12.23
N LYS A 177 13.15 12.84 -12.25
CA LYS A 177 13.77 12.35 -13.49
C LYS A 177 13.00 11.19 -14.11
N PHE A 178 12.48 10.29 -13.30
CA PHE A 178 11.68 9.16 -13.78
C PHE A 178 10.40 9.65 -14.44
N ILE A 179 9.64 10.54 -13.78
CA ILE A 179 8.40 11.13 -14.29
C ILE A 179 8.64 11.93 -15.57
N ALA A 180 9.73 12.71 -15.63
CA ALA A 180 10.06 13.49 -16.82
C ALA A 180 10.43 12.64 -18.05
N ASN A 181 10.70 11.35 -17.88
CA ASN A 181 11.07 10.41 -18.96
C ASN A 181 9.94 9.41 -19.29
N LEU A 182 8.75 9.57 -18.71
CA LEU A 182 7.54 8.83 -19.07
C LEU A 182 6.82 9.48 -20.23
#